data_5b9ce285c34d15cc79b8caa7c91b8505
#
_entry.id   5b9ce285c34d15cc79b8caa7c91b8505
#
_cell.length_a   1.000
_cell.length_b   1.000
_cell.length_c   1.000
_cell.angle_alpha   90.00
_cell.angle_beta   90.00
_cell.angle_gamma   90.00
#
_symmetry.space_group_name_H-M   'P 1'
#
loop_
_entity.id
_entity.type
_entity.pdbx_description
1 polymer ?
#
loop_
_entity_poly.entity_id
_entity_poly.type
_entity_poly.pdbx_seq_one_letter_code
_entity_poly.pdbx_strand_id
1 'polypeptide(L)'
;LNCNKDIPEANFEKEMGVKAGECYHCHTGRCPVGVATQDPKLRARLNPDDAALRVYNYLHAMTLEAQLLARACGKTNIHSLEPEDLAALTMEASALAKVPMTGTNYTVGVDNYHKI
;
A
#
# COMPACT_ATOMS: atom_id res chain seq x y z
N LEU A 1 -4.42 1.36 11.62
CA LEU A 1 -3.38 2.34 12.00
C LEU A 1 -3.95 3.17 13.15
N ASN A 2 -3.51 2.88 14.37
CA ASN A 2 -3.86 3.69 15.53
C ASN A 2 -3.00 4.97 15.45
N CYS A 3 -3.51 5.97 14.73
CA CYS A 3 -2.76 7.17 14.39
C CYS A 3 -2.54 8.12 15.58
N ASN A 4 -3.16 7.87 16.72
CA ASN A 4 -2.97 8.76 17.87
C ASN A 4 -3.41 8.11 19.19
N LYS A 5 -2.46 7.84 20.06
CA LYS A 5 -2.74 7.30 21.41
C LYS A 5 -3.40 8.34 22.34
N ASP A 6 -3.30 9.63 21.99
CA ASP A 6 -3.72 10.74 22.87
C ASP A 6 -5.16 11.18 22.59
N ILE A 7 -5.72 10.85 21.41
CA ILE A 7 -7.12 11.14 21.08
C ILE A 7 -7.88 9.82 21.03
N PRO A 8 -8.80 9.58 21.96
CA PRO A 8 -9.68 8.41 21.89
C PRO A 8 -10.38 8.35 20.54
N GLU A 9 -10.53 7.16 19.96
CA GLU A 9 -11.17 6.95 18.65
C GLU A 9 -12.56 7.61 18.56
N ALA A 10 -13.32 7.59 19.67
CA ALA A 10 -14.63 8.23 19.78
C ALA A 10 -14.57 9.76 19.61
N ASN A 11 -13.43 10.40 19.87
CA ASN A 11 -13.27 11.85 19.77
C ASN A 11 -12.52 12.28 18.51
N PHE A 12 -11.95 11.33 17.77
CA PHE A 12 -11.09 11.64 16.64
C PHE A 12 -11.82 12.43 15.56
N GLU A 13 -13.03 12.01 15.19
CA GLU A 13 -13.83 12.70 14.17
C GLU A 13 -14.18 14.13 14.60
N LYS A 14 -14.52 14.33 15.87
CA LYS A 14 -14.85 15.65 16.42
C LYS A 14 -13.65 16.61 16.42
N GLU A 15 -12.47 16.11 16.75
CA GLU A 15 -11.26 16.92 16.86
C GLU A 15 -10.56 17.15 15.52
N MET A 16 -10.61 16.15 14.64
CA MET A 16 -9.88 16.16 13.38
C MET A 16 -10.77 16.46 12.16
N GLY A 17 -12.10 16.37 12.30
CA GLY A 17 -13.05 16.56 11.20
C GLY A 17 -13.08 15.42 10.19
N VAL A 18 -12.45 14.28 10.51
CA VAL A 18 -12.39 13.09 9.67
C VAL A 18 -12.42 11.84 10.55
N LYS A 19 -12.91 10.73 10.02
CA LYS A 19 -12.93 9.46 10.76
C LYS A 19 -11.53 8.93 11.01
N ALA A 20 -11.36 8.17 12.07
CA ALA A 20 -10.11 7.44 12.33
C ALA A 20 -9.79 6.50 11.17
N GLY A 21 -8.58 6.59 10.63
CA GLY A 21 -8.14 5.84 9.46
C GLY A 21 -8.37 6.53 8.10
N GLU A 22 -9.17 7.59 8.06
CA GLU A 22 -9.46 8.37 6.83
C GLU A 22 -8.79 9.76 6.85
N CYS A 23 -7.75 9.93 7.67
CA CYS A 23 -7.08 11.22 7.84
C CYS A 23 -6.32 11.63 6.57
N TYR A 24 -6.50 12.87 6.13
CA TYR A 24 -5.85 13.49 4.97
C TYR A 24 -5.16 14.83 5.29
N HIS A 25 -4.77 15.05 6.54
CA HIS A 25 -4.18 16.31 7.01
C HIS A 25 -2.66 16.47 6.74
N CYS A 26 -2.02 15.59 5.99
CA CYS A 26 -0.57 15.64 5.76
C CYS A 26 -0.09 16.95 5.13
N HIS A 27 -0.89 17.56 4.25
CA HIS A 27 -0.57 18.81 3.57
C HIS A 27 -0.91 20.08 4.38
N THR A 28 -1.62 19.93 5.49
CA THR A 28 -2.12 21.08 6.27
C THR A 28 -1.20 21.53 7.39
N GLY A 29 -0.14 20.77 7.69
CA GLY A 29 0.71 20.97 8.86
C GLY A 29 0.05 20.56 10.19
N ARG A 30 -1.14 19.98 10.16
CA ARG A 30 -1.94 19.56 11.32
C ARG A 30 -1.94 18.04 11.53
N CYS A 31 -0.83 17.36 11.18
CA CYS A 31 -0.72 15.93 11.34
C CYS A 31 -0.91 15.53 12.82
N PRO A 32 -1.95 14.72 13.16
CA PRO A 32 -2.24 14.40 14.56
C PRO A 32 -1.22 13.46 15.20
N VAL A 33 -0.42 12.77 14.40
CA VAL A 33 0.63 11.85 14.87
C VAL A 33 2.01 12.48 14.93
N GLY A 34 2.14 13.75 14.52
CA GLY A 34 3.40 14.47 14.63
C GLY A 34 4.41 14.23 13.52
N VAL A 35 4.04 13.56 12.41
CA VAL A 35 4.94 13.26 11.28
C VAL A 35 5.01 14.45 10.30
N ALA A 36 3.87 14.83 9.72
CA ALA A 36 3.79 15.86 8.69
C ALA A 36 3.38 17.21 9.31
N THR A 37 4.17 17.70 10.28
CA THR A 37 3.91 18.97 10.98
C THR A 37 5.19 19.55 11.54
N GLN A 38 5.24 20.88 11.70
CA GLN A 38 6.27 21.60 12.42
C GLN A 38 5.78 22.12 13.78
N ASP A 39 4.52 21.94 14.12
CA ASP A 39 3.97 22.31 15.42
C ASP A 39 4.66 21.50 16.54
N PRO A 40 5.30 22.16 17.53
CA PRO A 40 6.03 21.46 18.58
C PRO A 40 5.16 20.53 19.43
N LYS A 41 3.89 20.90 19.66
CA LYS A 41 2.96 20.10 20.46
C LYS A 41 2.56 18.82 19.71
N LEU A 42 2.33 18.93 18.40
CA LEU A 42 2.01 17.78 17.56
C LEU A 42 3.25 16.88 17.37
N ARG A 43 4.43 17.47 17.14
CA ARG A 43 5.69 16.72 17.01
C ARG A 43 6.05 15.92 18.26
N ALA A 44 5.75 16.44 19.42
CA ALA A 44 6.02 15.76 20.70
C ALA A 44 5.22 14.45 20.87
N ARG A 45 4.17 14.24 20.07
CA ARG A 45 3.38 13.01 20.07
C ARG A 45 4.09 11.83 19.40
N LEU A 46 5.04 12.10 18.51
CA LEU A 46 5.79 11.07 17.82
C LEU A 46 6.95 10.58 18.67
N ASN A 47 6.95 9.30 19.02
CA ASN A 47 8.12 8.63 19.57
C ASN A 47 8.88 7.99 18.39
N PRO A 48 10.07 8.48 18.01
CA PRO A 48 10.82 7.99 16.85
C PRO A 48 11.22 6.52 16.97
N ASP A 49 11.60 6.06 18.15
CA ASP A 49 12.06 4.68 18.35
C ASP A 49 10.92 3.67 18.19
N ASP A 50 9.75 3.96 18.79
CA ASP A 50 8.55 3.14 18.63
C ASP A 50 8.03 3.20 17.17
N ALA A 51 8.06 4.37 16.55
CA ALA A 51 7.67 4.53 15.15
C ALA A 51 8.59 3.77 14.20
N ALA A 52 9.90 3.80 14.43
CA ALA A 52 10.88 3.05 13.63
C ALA A 52 10.63 1.53 13.69
N LEU A 53 10.35 0.99 14.89
CA LEU A 53 10.02 -0.43 15.03
C LEU A 53 8.73 -0.79 14.27
N ARG A 54 7.71 0.05 14.31
CA ARG A 54 6.45 -0.18 13.57
C ARG A 54 6.66 -0.16 12.07
N VAL A 55 7.43 0.80 11.55
CA VAL A 55 7.78 0.88 10.12
C VAL A 55 8.57 -0.36 9.71
N TYR A 56 9.56 -0.76 10.50
CA TYR A 56 10.31 -1.99 10.25
C TYR A 56 9.40 -3.21 10.15
N ASN A 57 8.53 -3.42 11.13
CA ASN A 57 7.61 -4.55 11.15
C ASN A 57 6.67 -4.56 9.95
N TYR A 58 6.16 -3.40 9.58
CA TYR A 58 5.27 -3.25 8.42
C TYR A 58 5.98 -3.59 7.11
N LEU A 59 7.14 -2.98 6.86
CA LEU A 59 7.92 -3.23 5.65
C LEU A 59 8.42 -4.68 5.59
N HIS A 60 8.81 -5.25 6.74
CA HIS A 60 9.24 -6.64 6.81
C HIS A 60 8.10 -7.60 6.46
N ALA A 61 6.91 -7.39 7.00
CA ALA A 61 5.72 -8.19 6.69
C ALA A 61 5.37 -8.10 5.19
N MET A 62 5.35 -6.89 4.61
CA MET A 62 5.12 -6.70 3.17
C MET A 62 6.15 -7.43 2.31
N THR A 63 7.42 -7.39 2.70
CA THR A 63 8.49 -8.07 1.98
C THR A 63 8.32 -9.59 2.04
N LEU A 64 7.93 -10.13 3.20
CA LEU A 64 7.65 -11.57 3.34
C LEU A 64 6.47 -12.00 2.46
N GLU A 65 5.40 -11.21 2.38
CA GLU A 65 4.27 -11.48 1.49
C GLU A 65 4.69 -11.46 0.02
N ALA A 66 5.46 -10.45 -0.39
CA ALA A 66 6.00 -10.37 -1.75
C ALA A 66 6.88 -11.58 -2.10
N GLN A 67 7.72 -12.03 -1.17
CA GLN A 67 8.52 -13.25 -1.33
C GLN A 67 7.66 -14.51 -1.45
N LEU A 68 6.57 -14.59 -0.69
CA LEU A 68 5.65 -15.71 -0.77
C LEU A 68 5.00 -15.79 -2.16
N LEU A 69 4.53 -14.66 -2.68
CA LEU A 69 3.97 -14.58 -4.02
C LEU A 69 4.99 -14.92 -5.11
N ALA A 70 6.21 -14.41 -4.99
CA ALA A 70 7.28 -14.75 -5.92
C ALA A 70 7.56 -16.27 -5.96
N ARG A 71 7.59 -16.92 -4.78
CA ARG A 71 7.74 -18.39 -4.69
C ARG A 71 6.56 -19.12 -5.31
N ALA A 72 5.34 -18.62 -5.14
CA ALA A 72 4.15 -19.20 -5.77
C ALA A 72 4.23 -19.15 -7.30
N CYS A 73 4.89 -18.11 -7.86
CA CYS A 73 5.21 -17.99 -9.30
C CYS A 73 6.48 -18.77 -9.71
N GLY A 74 7.07 -19.57 -8.82
CA GLY A 74 8.30 -20.32 -9.09
C GLY A 74 9.57 -19.48 -9.15
N LYS A 75 9.53 -18.24 -8.63
CA LYS A 75 10.68 -17.33 -8.60
C LYS A 75 11.41 -17.39 -7.26
N THR A 76 12.73 -17.27 -7.28
CA THR A 76 13.56 -17.23 -6.07
C THR A 76 13.86 -15.82 -5.58
N ASN A 77 13.57 -14.81 -6.40
CA ASN A 77 13.80 -13.41 -6.11
C ASN A 77 12.58 -12.59 -6.54
N ILE A 78 12.15 -11.64 -5.71
CA ILE A 78 11.03 -10.72 -6.01
C ILE A 78 11.30 -9.84 -7.24
N HIS A 79 12.57 -9.52 -7.51
CA HIS A 79 12.97 -8.75 -8.70
C HIS A 79 12.90 -9.57 -10.00
N SER A 80 12.66 -10.87 -9.90
CA SER A 80 12.45 -11.75 -11.05
C SER A 80 10.99 -11.91 -11.44
N LEU A 81 10.07 -11.23 -10.75
CA LEU A 81 8.67 -11.17 -11.14
C LEU A 81 8.52 -10.38 -12.44
N GLU A 82 7.73 -10.90 -13.35
CA GLU A 82 7.52 -10.40 -14.71
C GLU A 82 6.03 -10.27 -15.00
N PRO A 83 5.62 -9.50 -16.01
CA PRO A 83 4.20 -9.41 -16.40
C PRO A 83 3.54 -10.77 -16.70
N GLU A 84 4.33 -11.76 -17.13
CA GLU A 84 3.88 -13.14 -17.39
C GLU A 84 3.45 -13.88 -16.14
N ASP A 85 3.87 -13.44 -14.95
CA ASP A 85 3.45 -13.99 -13.65
C ASP A 85 2.06 -13.48 -13.22
N LEU A 86 1.49 -12.54 -13.98
CA LEU A 86 0.22 -11.91 -13.70
C LEU A 86 -0.86 -12.38 -14.67
N ALA A 87 -2.10 -12.42 -14.18
CA ALA A 87 -3.29 -12.59 -14.99
C ALA A 87 -4.39 -11.64 -14.53
N ALA A 88 -5.08 -11.01 -15.45
CA ALA A 88 -6.13 -10.07 -15.15
C ALA A 88 -7.45 -10.79 -14.87
N LEU A 89 -8.17 -10.35 -13.84
CA LEU A 89 -9.51 -10.87 -13.50
C LEU A 89 -10.62 -10.13 -14.26
N THR A 90 -10.35 -8.91 -14.74
CA THR A 90 -11.31 -8.08 -15.49
C THR A 90 -10.71 -7.58 -16.79
N MET A 91 -11.57 -7.24 -17.75
CA MET A 91 -11.15 -6.67 -19.04
C MET A 91 -10.43 -5.33 -18.86
N GLU A 92 -10.89 -4.51 -17.91
CA GLU A 92 -10.25 -3.22 -17.59
C GLU A 92 -8.83 -3.43 -17.04
N ALA A 93 -8.65 -4.37 -16.11
CA ALA A 93 -7.33 -4.71 -15.57
C ALA A 93 -6.40 -5.23 -16.68
N SER A 94 -6.90 -6.09 -17.58
CA SER A 94 -6.13 -6.56 -18.73
C SER A 94 -5.72 -5.41 -19.66
N ALA A 95 -6.64 -4.49 -19.97
CA ALA A 95 -6.38 -3.35 -20.83
C ALA A 95 -5.34 -2.39 -20.24
N LEU A 96 -5.41 -2.13 -18.94
CA LEU A 96 -4.51 -1.22 -18.22
C LEU A 96 -3.12 -1.82 -17.98
N ALA A 97 -3.07 -3.06 -17.49
CA ALA A 97 -1.82 -3.73 -17.12
C ALA A 97 -1.12 -4.43 -18.31
N LYS A 98 -1.83 -4.61 -19.44
CA LYS A 98 -1.34 -5.35 -20.62
C LYS A 98 -0.91 -6.79 -20.30
N VAL A 99 -1.67 -7.44 -19.40
CA VAL A 99 -1.51 -8.85 -19.06
C VAL A 99 -2.72 -9.66 -19.52
N PRO A 100 -2.55 -10.97 -19.80
CA PRO A 100 -3.65 -11.78 -20.31
C PRO A 100 -4.75 -11.96 -19.27
N MET A 101 -5.97 -12.17 -19.75
CA MET A 101 -7.09 -12.52 -18.89
C MET A 101 -6.92 -13.94 -18.34
N THR A 102 -7.28 -14.13 -17.09
CA THR A 102 -7.21 -15.42 -16.40
C THR A 102 -7.88 -16.53 -17.21
N GLY A 103 -7.16 -17.63 -17.37
CA GLY A 103 -7.62 -18.81 -18.12
C GLY A 103 -7.57 -18.66 -19.65
N THR A 104 -6.99 -17.57 -20.16
CA THR A 104 -6.84 -17.33 -21.60
C THR A 104 -5.46 -16.78 -21.93
N ASN A 105 -5.12 -16.75 -23.22
CA ASN A 105 -3.95 -16.01 -23.73
C ASN A 105 -4.35 -14.63 -24.31
N TYR A 106 -5.59 -14.19 -24.09
CA TYR A 106 -6.11 -12.95 -24.63
C TYR A 106 -5.75 -11.77 -23.72
N THR A 107 -5.13 -10.77 -24.33
CA THR A 107 -4.82 -9.47 -23.70
C THR A 107 -5.62 -8.39 -24.39
N VAL A 108 -6.42 -7.63 -23.64
CA VAL A 108 -7.28 -6.57 -24.19
C VAL A 108 -6.45 -5.48 -24.87
N GLY A 109 -6.75 -5.19 -26.13
CA GLY A 109 -6.06 -4.15 -26.91
C GLY A 109 -4.62 -4.50 -27.30
N VAL A 110 -4.27 -5.77 -27.30
CA VAL A 110 -3.02 -6.29 -27.87
C VAL A 110 -3.38 -7.26 -28.98
N ASP A 111 -2.88 -6.99 -30.18
CA ASP A 111 -3.05 -7.90 -31.33
C ASP A 111 -2.21 -9.15 -31.12
N ASN A 112 -2.87 -10.27 -30.87
CA ASN A 112 -2.23 -11.57 -30.67
C ASN A 112 -1.89 -12.29 -32.00
N TYR A 113 -1.98 -11.60 -33.16
CA TYR A 113 -1.77 -12.20 -34.48
C TYR A 113 -0.33 -12.62 -34.78
N HIS A 114 0.64 -12.29 -33.93
CA HIS A 114 2.06 -12.58 -34.14
C HIS A 114 2.66 -13.66 -33.24
N LYS A 115 1.83 -14.41 -32.49
CA LYS A 115 2.30 -15.57 -31.70
C LYS A 115 1.69 -16.87 -32.26
N ILE A 116 2.02 -17.17 -33.50
CA ILE A 116 1.90 -18.52 -34.06
C ILE A 116 3.31 -19.03 -34.32
#